data_181b075f2f67c42566e84d622610f3ec
#
_entry.id   181b075f2f67c42566e84d622610f3ec
#
_cell.length_a   1.000
_cell.length_b   1.000
_cell.length_c   1.000
_cell.angle_alpha   90.00
_cell.angle_beta   90.00
_cell.angle_gamma   90.00
#
_symmetry.space_group_name_H-M   'P 1'
#
loop_
_entity.id
_entity.type
_entity.pdbx_description
1 polymer ?
#
loop_
_entity_poly.entity_id
_entity_poly.type
_entity_poly.pdbx_seq_one_letter_code
_entity_poly.pdbx_strand_id
1 'polypeptide(L)'
;SDEVDETQANQMIEAAIDQYYIQQDKNGMLLFMEVMVTRMQQAGEVVVPYITENPFMSEEQISKVKAGDTISLDHDVRLKIETVKDADEKEWIGVFTSSEEMHKGSAGNVQMNQSIESILRLALNWEQVTGIVINPFGKYIQMTKKMIELLINGYEHYENTRESKDDENN
;
A
#
# COMPACT_ATOMS: atom_id res chain seq x y z
N SER A 1 -8.71 -15.77 17.10
CA SER A 1 -9.04 -14.85 16.04
C SER A 1 -8.04 -14.97 14.91
N ASP A 2 -8.59 -15.18 13.77
CA ASP A 2 -7.81 -15.36 12.55
C ASP A 2 -7.32 -14.00 12.05
N GLU A 3 -6.37 -13.40 12.78
CA GLU A 3 -5.64 -12.30 12.19
C GLU A 3 -4.90 -12.84 10.98
N VAL A 4 -5.40 -12.52 9.80
CA VAL A 4 -4.69 -12.83 8.57
C VAL A 4 -3.32 -12.16 8.68
N ASP A 5 -2.25 -12.95 8.64
CA ASP A 5 -0.92 -12.39 8.54
C ASP A 5 -0.81 -11.74 7.17
N GLU A 6 -0.96 -10.41 7.14
CA GLU A 6 -0.91 -9.64 5.91
C GLU A 6 0.42 -9.81 5.17
N THR A 7 1.51 -9.94 5.91
CA THR A 7 2.82 -10.19 5.32
C THR A 7 2.84 -11.52 4.57
N GLN A 8 2.29 -12.57 5.17
CA GLN A 8 2.20 -13.88 4.52
C GLN A 8 1.25 -13.83 3.32
N ALA A 9 0.08 -13.23 3.47
CA ALA A 9 -0.90 -13.09 2.40
C ALA A 9 -0.34 -12.28 1.22
N ASN A 10 0.48 -11.27 1.49
CA ASN A 10 1.09 -10.44 0.46
C ASN A 10 2.22 -11.16 -0.31
N GLN A 11 2.64 -12.33 0.12
CA GLN A 11 3.59 -13.14 -0.65
C GLN A 11 3.04 -13.50 -2.03
N MET A 12 1.72 -13.57 -2.19
CA MET A 12 1.14 -13.80 -3.51
C MET A 12 1.35 -12.60 -4.44
N ILE A 13 1.38 -11.38 -3.90
CA ILE A 13 1.73 -10.19 -4.69
C ILE A 13 3.20 -10.28 -5.12
N GLU A 14 4.09 -10.61 -4.18
CA GLU A 14 5.53 -10.74 -4.48
C GLU A 14 5.78 -11.83 -5.54
N ALA A 15 5.08 -12.96 -5.45
CA ALA A 15 5.18 -14.03 -6.43
C ALA A 15 4.70 -13.58 -7.82
N ALA A 16 3.63 -12.78 -7.88
CA ALA A 16 3.13 -12.24 -9.14
C ALA A 16 4.11 -11.23 -9.74
N ILE A 17 4.77 -10.43 -8.90
CA ILE A 17 5.82 -9.50 -9.34
C ILE A 17 7.01 -10.30 -9.89
N ASP A 18 7.46 -11.34 -9.18
CA ASP A 18 8.54 -12.21 -9.64
C ASP A 18 8.21 -12.83 -11.00
N GLN A 19 6.98 -13.30 -11.17
CA GLN A 19 6.53 -13.87 -12.44
C GLN A 19 6.51 -12.82 -13.55
N TYR A 20 6.13 -11.59 -13.24
CA TYR A 20 6.16 -10.49 -14.21
C TYR A 20 7.58 -10.19 -14.68
N TYR A 21 8.59 -10.29 -13.80
CA TYR A 21 9.98 -10.12 -14.21
C TYR A 21 10.46 -11.22 -15.15
N ILE A 22 9.89 -12.42 -15.03
CA ILE A 22 10.18 -13.54 -15.93
C ILE A 22 9.44 -13.38 -17.26
N GLN A 23 8.18 -12.98 -17.19
CA GLN A 23 7.26 -12.87 -18.34
C GLN A 23 6.71 -11.44 -18.42
N GLN A 24 7.48 -10.55 -19.03
CA GLN A 24 7.16 -9.12 -19.14
C GLN A 24 6.25 -8.87 -20.34
N ASP A 25 5.09 -9.50 -20.35
CA ASP A 25 4.12 -9.35 -21.42
C ASP A 25 2.72 -9.15 -20.82
N LYS A 26 1.71 -9.13 -21.69
CA LYS A 26 0.32 -8.96 -21.30
C LYS A 26 -0.14 -10.02 -20.29
N ASN A 27 0.30 -11.27 -20.45
CA ASN A 27 -0.12 -12.36 -19.57
C ASN A 27 0.46 -12.21 -18.17
N GLY A 28 1.72 -11.82 -18.05
CA GLY A 28 2.35 -11.53 -16.76
C GLY A 28 1.67 -10.37 -16.04
N MET A 29 1.31 -9.33 -16.79
CA MET A 29 0.59 -8.18 -16.24
C MET A 29 -0.82 -8.57 -15.80
N LEU A 30 -1.54 -9.37 -16.59
CA LEU A 30 -2.88 -9.83 -16.23
C LEU A 30 -2.86 -10.67 -14.96
N LEU A 31 -1.86 -11.56 -14.82
CA LEU A 31 -1.71 -12.35 -13.59
C LEU A 31 -1.51 -11.44 -12.38
N PHE A 32 -0.65 -10.44 -12.50
CA PHE A 32 -0.44 -9.47 -11.42
C PHE A 32 -1.74 -8.75 -11.06
N MET A 33 -2.48 -8.30 -12.05
CA MET A 33 -3.75 -7.60 -11.81
C MET A 33 -4.79 -8.50 -11.15
N GLU A 34 -4.88 -9.77 -11.56
CA GLU A 34 -5.77 -10.74 -10.93
C GLU A 34 -5.42 -10.96 -9.44
N VAL A 35 -4.13 -11.05 -9.13
CA VAL A 35 -3.66 -11.20 -7.76
C VAL A 35 -4.03 -9.97 -6.92
N MET A 36 -3.87 -8.77 -7.48
CA MET A 36 -4.24 -7.54 -6.78
C MET A 36 -5.75 -7.50 -6.49
N VAL A 37 -6.58 -7.85 -7.46
CA VAL A 37 -8.04 -7.92 -7.24
C VAL A 37 -8.38 -8.96 -6.18
N THR A 38 -7.74 -10.12 -6.19
CA THR A 38 -7.93 -11.15 -5.19
C THR A 38 -7.61 -10.63 -3.79
N ARG A 39 -6.49 -9.93 -3.64
CA ARG A 39 -6.14 -9.34 -2.34
C ARG A 39 -7.16 -8.27 -1.90
N MET A 40 -7.69 -7.49 -2.84
CA MET A 40 -8.75 -6.53 -2.53
C MET A 40 -10.02 -7.24 -2.04
N GLN A 41 -10.38 -8.37 -2.65
CA GLN A 41 -11.52 -9.20 -2.22
C GLN A 41 -11.34 -9.74 -0.80
N GLN A 42 -10.11 -9.95 -0.40
CA GLN A 42 -9.75 -10.41 0.94
C GLN A 42 -9.63 -9.26 1.95
N ALA A 43 -10.00 -8.05 1.56
CA ALA A 43 -9.76 -6.83 2.34
C ALA A 43 -8.29 -6.67 2.71
N GLY A 44 -7.40 -7.03 1.79
CA GLY A 44 -5.97 -7.05 2.00
C GLY A 44 -5.37 -5.69 2.27
N GLU A 45 -4.28 -5.68 3.04
CA GLU A 45 -3.59 -4.47 3.44
C GLU A 45 -2.14 -4.48 2.98
N VAL A 46 -1.60 -3.29 2.76
CA VAL A 46 -0.17 -3.07 2.47
C VAL A 46 0.41 -2.13 3.51
N VAL A 47 1.71 -2.15 3.64
CA VAL A 47 2.43 -1.26 4.55
C VAL A 47 2.67 0.07 3.83
N VAL A 48 2.30 1.16 4.48
CA VAL A 48 2.46 2.51 3.94
C VAL A 48 3.29 3.34 4.93
N PRO A 49 4.44 3.88 4.51
CA PRO A 49 5.24 4.74 5.37
C PRO A 49 4.71 6.16 5.38
N TYR A 50 4.77 6.78 6.55
CA TYR A 50 4.42 8.18 6.76
C TYR A 50 5.60 8.93 7.35
N ILE A 51 5.66 10.22 7.05
CA ILE A 51 6.61 11.15 7.65
C ILE A 51 5.85 12.05 8.57
N THR A 52 6.35 12.22 9.79
CA THR A 52 5.80 13.16 10.76
C THR A 52 6.34 14.55 10.44
N GLU A 53 5.48 15.47 10.02
CA GLU A 53 5.87 16.84 9.66
C GLU A 53 6.20 17.70 10.89
N ASN A 54 5.48 17.48 11.98
CA ASN A 54 5.69 18.20 13.25
C ASN A 54 5.67 17.20 14.40
N PRO A 55 6.78 16.48 14.65
CA PRO A 55 6.82 15.47 15.70
C PRO A 55 6.51 16.09 17.06
N PHE A 56 5.74 15.37 17.87
CA PHE A 56 5.37 15.83 19.21
C PHE A 56 6.54 15.80 20.19
N MET A 57 7.60 15.07 19.87
CA MET A 57 8.81 14.97 20.69
C MET A 57 10.05 14.96 19.82
N SER A 58 11.09 15.59 20.29
CA SER A 58 12.42 15.49 19.68
C SER A 58 13.05 14.14 20.02
N GLU A 59 14.09 13.75 19.26
CA GLU A 59 14.84 12.53 19.55
C GLU A 59 15.38 12.52 20.98
N GLU A 60 15.86 13.66 21.46
CA GLU A 60 16.35 13.80 22.83
C GLU A 60 15.25 13.54 23.84
N GLN A 61 14.04 14.07 23.60
CA GLN A 61 12.90 13.84 24.50
C GLN A 61 12.48 12.37 24.51
N ILE A 62 12.44 11.73 23.32
CA ILE A 62 12.08 10.31 23.20
C ILE A 62 13.05 9.42 24.00
N SER A 63 14.35 9.75 23.97
CA SER A 63 15.36 8.96 24.67
C SER A 63 15.18 8.96 26.17
N LYS A 64 14.46 9.93 26.72
CA LYS A 64 14.19 10.08 28.16
C LYS A 64 12.86 9.44 28.59
N VAL A 65 12.05 8.97 27.66
CA VAL A 65 10.76 8.34 27.98
C VAL A 65 10.98 6.94 28.54
N LYS A 66 10.28 6.63 29.64
CA LYS A 66 10.33 5.34 30.30
C LYS A 66 8.95 4.69 30.25
N ALA A 67 8.92 3.36 30.34
CA ALA A 67 7.66 2.61 30.42
C ALA A 67 6.79 3.13 31.58
N GLY A 68 5.53 3.43 31.30
CA GLY A 68 4.60 3.96 32.26
C GLY A 68 4.52 5.49 32.33
N ASP A 69 5.41 6.20 31.61
CA ASP A 69 5.36 7.65 31.54
C ASP A 69 4.09 8.11 30.78
N THR A 70 3.56 9.24 31.22
CA THR A 70 2.46 9.91 30.51
C THR A 70 3.06 10.94 29.56
N ILE A 71 2.66 10.89 28.30
CA ILE A 71 3.09 11.83 27.28
C ILE A 71 1.91 12.73 26.94
N SER A 72 2.13 14.06 27.07
CA SER A 72 1.12 15.06 26.68
C SER A 72 1.49 15.66 25.33
N LEU A 73 0.51 15.69 24.43
CA LEU A 73 0.67 16.35 23.13
C LEU A 73 0.16 17.79 23.27
N ASP A 74 1.04 18.75 23.00
CA ASP A 74 0.71 20.18 23.07
C ASP A 74 0.36 20.76 21.70
N HIS A 75 0.40 19.94 20.64
CA HIS A 75 0.00 20.32 19.28
C HIS A 75 -0.44 19.08 18.51
N ASP A 76 -1.15 19.29 17.42
CA ASP A 76 -1.57 18.21 16.53
C ASP A 76 -0.37 17.65 15.79
N VAL A 77 -0.28 16.32 15.75
CA VAL A 77 0.74 15.62 14.95
C VAL A 77 0.18 15.42 13.55
N ARG A 78 0.92 15.87 12.55
CA ARG A 78 0.56 15.70 11.14
C ARG A 78 1.40 14.61 10.51
N LEU A 79 0.72 13.70 9.82
CA LEU A 79 1.36 12.64 9.07
C LEU A 79 1.21 12.88 7.57
N LYS A 80 2.28 12.70 6.85
CA LYS A 80 2.30 12.84 5.40
C LYS A 80 2.77 11.51 4.79
N ILE A 81 2.06 11.04 3.78
CA ILE A 81 2.49 9.85 3.03
C ILE A 81 3.82 10.16 2.34
N GLU A 82 4.79 9.26 2.52
CA GLU A 82 6.05 9.33 1.81
C GLU A 82 5.83 9.02 0.34
N THR A 83 6.31 9.90 -0.54
CA THR A 83 6.33 9.61 -1.97
C THR A 83 7.75 9.31 -2.41
N VAL A 84 7.89 8.57 -3.50
CA VAL A 84 9.19 8.30 -4.13
C VAL A 84 9.21 8.92 -5.51
N LYS A 85 10.36 9.43 -5.91
CA LYS A 85 10.53 10.04 -7.24
C LYS A 85 11.22 9.05 -8.17
N ASP A 86 10.78 9.03 -9.43
CA ASP A 86 11.45 8.27 -10.47
C ASP A 86 12.54 9.12 -11.14
N ALA A 87 13.18 8.56 -12.16
CA ALA A 87 14.27 9.23 -12.89
C ALA A 87 13.80 10.51 -13.59
N ASP A 88 12.51 10.62 -13.91
CA ASP A 88 11.90 11.80 -14.54
C ASP A 88 11.32 12.78 -13.51
N GLU A 89 11.66 12.59 -12.24
CA GLU A 89 11.19 13.40 -11.10
C GLU A 89 9.67 13.32 -10.85
N LYS A 90 9.00 12.32 -11.42
CA LYS A 90 7.58 12.07 -11.15
C LYS A 90 7.42 11.38 -9.80
N GLU A 91 6.39 11.79 -9.07
CA GLU A 91 6.12 11.28 -7.72
C GLU A 91 5.16 10.08 -7.77
N TRP A 92 5.47 9.07 -6.97
CA TRP A 92 4.67 7.86 -6.82
C TRP A 92 4.44 7.59 -5.33
N ILE A 93 3.26 7.09 -5.00
CA ILE A 93 3.05 6.59 -3.65
C ILE A 93 3.78 5.26 -3.53
N GLY A 94 4.69 5.14 -2.56
CA GLY A 94 5.37 3.88 -2.30
C GLY A 94 4.56 3.05 -1.32
N VAL A 95 4.23 1.81 -1.68
CA VAL A 95 3.60 0.86 -0.79
C VAL A 95 4.43 -0.41 -0.73
N PHE A 96 4.30 -1.17 0.35
CA PHE A 96 5.17 -2.31 0.60
C PHE A 96 4.36 -3.53 1.01
N THR A 97 4.79 -4.68 0.53
CA THR A 97 4.16 -5.96 0.86
C THR A 97 4.48 -6.41 2.29
N SER A 98 5.52 -5.81 2.89
CA SER A 98 5.95 -6.12 4.26
C SER A 98 6.77 -4.98 4.83
N SER A 99 6.94 -4.97 6.16
CA SER A 99 7.85 -4.03 6.83
C SER A 99 9.30 -4.23 6.39
N GLU A 100 9.69 -5.47 6.11
CA GLU A 100 11.04 -5.79 5.63
C GLU A 100 11.33 -5.07 4.31
N GLU A 101 10.40 -5.11 3.36
CA GLU A 101 10.54 -4.39 2.09
C GLU A 101 10.62 -2.87 2.30
N MET A 102 9.82 -2.35 3.22
CA MET A 102 9.84 -0.92 3.55
C MET A 102 11.20 -0.48 4.10
N HIS A 103 11.76 -1.27 5.00
CA HIS A 103 13.03 -0.93 5.66
C HIS A 103 14.24 -0.99 4.75
N LYS A 104 14.10 -1.45 3.51
CA LYS A 104 15.21 -1.45 2.54
C LYS A 104 15.63 -0.04 2.12
N GLY A 105 14.74 0.94 2.23
CA GLY A 105 15.08 2.30 1.79
C GLY A 105 14.12 3.41 2.18
N SER A 106 13.03 3.11 2.89
CA SER A 106 12.08 4.14 3.28
C SER A 106 12.67 5.08 4.33
N ALA A 107 12.42 6.37 4.17
CA ALA A 107 12.74 7.40 5.15
C ALA A 107 11.58 7.66 6.13
N GLY A 108 10.45 6.98 5.94
CA GLY A 108 9.28 7.13 6.80
C GLY A 108 9.56 6.68 8.23
N ASN A 109 9.12 7.48 9.20
CA ASN A 109 9.32 7.19 10.62
C ASN A 109 8.08 6.60 11.30
N VAL A 110 6.98 6.50 10.58
CA VAL A 110 5.75 5.84 11.02
C VAL A 110 5.29 4.91 9.89
N GLN A 111 4.95 3.68 10.24
CA GLN A 111 4.35 2.77 9.26
C GLN A 111 2.92 2.44 9.69
N MET A 112 2.04 2.33 8.72
CA MET A 112 0.65 1.96 8.95
C MET A 112 0.23 0.93 7.91
N ASN A 113 -0.57 -0.04 8.33
CA ASN A 113 -1.23 -0.93 7.39
C ASN A 113 -2.47 -0.24 6.86
N GLN A 114 -2.63 -0.24 5.56
CA GLN A 114 -3.80 0.36 4.91
C GLN A 114 -4.39 -0.59 3.88
N SER A 115 -5.72 -0.58 3.75
CA SER A 115 -6.34 -1.42 2.75
C SER A 115 -5.86 -1.05 1.35
N ILE A 116 -5.65 -2.07 0.54
CA ILE A 116 -5.23 -1.88 -0.85
C ILE A 116 -6.24 -0.99 -1.57
N GLU A 117 -7.53 -1.26 -1.38
CA GLU A 117 -8.59 -0.47 -2.01
C GLU A 117 -8.47 1.02 -1.65
N SER A 118 -8.27 1.34 -0.37
CA SER A 118 -8.22 2.74 0.06
C SER A 118 -7.03 3.49 -0.51
N ILE A 119 -5.86 2.84 -0.57
CA ILE A 119 -4.66 3.50 -1.12
C ILE A 119 -4.74 3.66 -2.64
N LEU A 120 -5.38 2.72 -3.34
CA LEU A 120 -5.63 2.85 -4.77
C LEU A 120 -6.55 4.05 -5.06
N ARG A 121 -7.63 4.19 -4.29
CA ARG A 121 -8.55 5.32 -4.47
C ARG A 121 -7.89 6.65 -4.11
N LEU A 122 -7.08 6.68 -3.07
CA LEU A 122 -6.31 7.87 -2.72
C LEU A 122 -5.42 8.32 -3.88
N ALA A 123 -4.72 7.39 -4.52
CA ALA A 123 -3.85 7.71 -5.64
C ALA A 123 -4.60 8.35 -6.80
N LEU A 124 -5.81 7.85 -7.11
CA LEU A 124 -6.62 8.42 -8.18
C LEU A 124 -7.04 9.86 -7.88
N ASN A 125 -7.28 10.19 -6.61
CA ASN A 125 -7.72 11.51 -6.19
C ASN A 125 -6.57 12.46 -5.85
N TRP A 126 -5.35 12.00 -5.89
CA TRP A 126 -4.18 12.81 -5.59
C TRP A 126 -3.49 13.24 -6.89
N GLU A 127 -3.75 14.47 -7.32
CA GLU A 127 -3.29 14.97 -8.61
C GLU A 127 -1.77 14.94 -8.76
N GLN A 128 -1.03 15.18 -7.69
CA GLN A 128 0.43 15.31 -7.72
C GLN A 128 1.15 13.99 -7.96
N VAL A 129 0.50 12.85 -7.72
CA VAL A 129 1.15 11.55 -7.92
C VAL A 129 0.80 10.95 -9.27
N THR A 130 1.75 10.24 -9.85
CA THR A 130 1.59 9.54 -11.13
C THR A 130 0.87 8.20 -10.96
N GLY A 131 1.03 7.60 -9.79
CA GLY A 131 0.44 6.31 -9.46
C GLY A 131 1.06 5.74 -8.20
N ILE A 132 1.07 4.43 -8.12
CA ILE A 132 1.60 3.68 -6.97
C ILE A 132 2.74 2.79 -7.45
N VAL A 133 3.81 2.71 -6.66
CA VAL A 133 4.85 1.72 -6.87
C VAL A 133 4.87 0.77 -5.68
N ILE A 134 4.86 -0.53 -5.97
CA ILE A 134 4.97 -1.58 -4.96
C ILE A 134 6.42 -1.99 -4.82
N ASN A 135 6.93 -2.01 -3.59
CA ASN A 135 8.29 -2.41 -3.24
C ASN A 135 9.37 -1.64 -4.02
N PRO A 136 9.38 -0.29 -3.95
CA PRO A 136 10.27 0.54 -4.78
C PRO A 136 11.77 0.28 -4.56
N PHE A 137 12.16 -0.34 -3.44
CA PHE A 137 13.58 -0.57 -3.12
C PHE A 137 14.01 -2.02 -3.35
N GLY A 138 13.15 -2.84 -3.95
CA GLY A 138 13.43 -4.22 -4.34
C GLY A 138 12.96 -4.49 -5.76
N LYS A 139 12.42 -5.68 -6.00
CA LYS A 139 11.71 -5.94 -7.24
C LYS A 139 10.39 -5.18 -7.21
N TYR A 140 10.31 -4.12 -7.98
CA TYR A 140 9.18 -3.22 -7.94
C TYR A 140 8.28 -3.37 -9.16
N ILE A 141 7.05 -2.93 -9.01
CA ILE A 141 6.13 -2.74 -10.12
C ILE A 141 5.44 -1.39 -9.95
N GLN A 142 5.32 -0.67 -11.05
CA GLN A 142 4.65 0.62 -11.08
C GLN A 142 3.23 0.45 -11.63
N MET A 143 2.26 1.02 -10.92
CA MET A 143 0.87 1.04 -11.35
C MET A 143 0.49 2.47 -11.69
N THR A 144 0.28 2.73 -12.98
CA THR A 144 -0.24 4.03 -13.43
C THR A 144 -1.68 4.21 -12.98
N LYS A 145 -2.17 5.45 -12.99
CA LYS A 145 -3.58 5.71 -12.64
C LYS A 145 -4.55 4.93 -13.54
N LYS A 146 -4.20 4.74 -14.82
CA LYS A 146 -5.00 3.93 -15.74
C LYS A 146 -5.12 2.49 -15.26
N MET A 147 -4.02 1.89 -14.86
CA MET A 147 -4.01 0.53 -14.32
C MET A 147 -4.81 0.45 -13.01
N ILE A 148 -4.64 1.45 -12.14
CA ILE A 148 -5.37 1.53 -10.88
C ILE A 148 -6.88 1.57 -11.14
N GLU A 149 -7.33 2.37 -12.11
CA GLU A 149 -8.75 2.41 -12.51
C GLU A 149 -9.25 1.03 -12.95
N LEU A 150 -8.45 0.31 -13.75
CA LEU A 150 -8.82 -1.03 -14.19
C LEU A 150 -8.93 -2.00 -13.03
N LEU A 151 -8.04 -1.91 -12.04
CA LEU A 151 -8.10 -2.75 -10.84
C LEU A 151 -9.37 -2.48 -10.03
N ILE A 152 -9.69 -1.20 -9.81
CA ILE A 152 -10.88 -0.82 -9.06
C ILE A 152 -12.14 -1.26 -9.79
N ASN A 153 -12.19 -1.07 -11.11
CA ASN A 153 -13.33 -1.49 -11.91
C ASN A 153 -13.51 -3.02 -11.87
N GLY A 154 -12.42 -3.77 -11.94
CA GLY A 154 -12.48 -5.24 -11.82
C GLY A 154 -12.97 -5.68 -10.45
N TYR A 155 -12.50 -5.04 -9.40
CA TYR A 155 -12.93 -5.32 -8.04
C TYR A 155 -14.42 -5.00 -7.85
N GLU A 156 -14.87 -3.82 -8.29
CA GLU A 156 -16.26 -3.41 -8.17
C GLU A 156 -17.19 -4.33 -8.97
N HIS A 157 -16.79 -4.74 -10.16
CA HIS A 157 -17.56 -5.68 -10.97
C HIS A 157 -17.73 -7.01 -10.24
N TYR A 158 -16.68 -7.51 -9.62
CA TYR A 158 -16.74 -8.75 -8.85
C TYR A 158 -17.70 -8.61 -7.65
N GLU A 159 -17.60 -7.52 -6.89
CA GLU A 159 -18.46 -7.28 -5.73
C GLU A 159 -19.94 -7.18 -6.14
N ASN A 160 -20.24 -6.48 -7.22
CA ASN A 160 -21.59 -6.37 -7.73
C ASN A 160 -22.16 -7.71 -8.18
N THR A 161 -21.34 -8.53 -8.86
CA THR A 161 -21.74 -9.87 -9.30
C THR A 161 -22.01 -10.79 -8.12
N ARG A 162 -21.18 -10.71 -7.08
CA ARG A 162 -21.35 -11.49 -5.84
C ARG A 162 -22.65 -11.11 -5.12
N GLU A 163 -22.94 -9.82 -4.99
CA GLU A 163 -24.17 -9.32 -4.37
C GLU A 163 -25.42 -9.79 -5.13
N SER A 164 -25.40 -9.73 -6.47
CA SER A 164 -26.50 -10.22 -7.30
C SER A 164 -26.77 -11.71 -7.12
N LYS A 165 -25.71 -12.51 -6.95
CA LYS A 165 -25.84 -13.96 -6.69
C LYS A 165 -26.42 -14.23 -5.31
N ASP A 166 -26.01 -13.47 -4.30
CA ASP A 166 -26.54 -13.62 -2.96
C ASP A 166 -28.02 -13.25 -2.91
N ASP A 167 -28.46 -12.21 -3.65
CA ASP A 167 -29.85 -11.81 -3.76
C ASP A 167 -30.70 -12.88 -4.46
N GLU A 168 -30.17 -13.55 -5.48
CA GLU A 168 -30.88 -14.63 -6.18
C GLU A 168 -31.08 -15.88 -5.31
N ASN A 169 -30.23 -16.09 -4.31
CA ASN A 169 -30.29 -17.25 -3.41
C ASN A 169 -31.15 -17.01 -2.17
N ASN A 170 -31.67 -15.81 -1.98
CA ASN A 170 -32.62 -15.44 -0.94
C ASN A 170 -34.01 -15.30 -1.54
#